data_c6fb614fcd205c8470a49b5ef1e17394
#
_entry.id   c6fb614fcd205c8470a49b5ef1e17394
#
_cell.length_a   1.000
_cell.length_b   1.000
_cell.length_c   1.000
_cell.angle_alpha   90.00
_cell.angle_beta   90.00
_cell.angle_gamma   90.00
#
_symmetry.space_group_name_H-M   'P 1'
#
loop_
_entity.id
_entity.type
_entity.pdbx_description
1 polymer ?
#
loop_
_entity_poly.entity_id
_entity_poly.type
_entity_poly.pdbx_seq_one_letter_code
_entity_poly.pdbx_strand_id
1 'polypeptide(L)'
;MQKTVKPIRTGEEYIESLKGRDLKVYLFGELVKEPVDHPIIRPSINAVAKTYDLAVEEEDLASAKSSIIGEQVNRFLHIAESAQDVVKQNKMQRKLGQLTGTCFQRCVGMDALNSLHSTTFEIDKKHGTKYHERLLEFIKMVQHENLVIGGAMTDVKGDRSLAPHLSLIHI
;
A
#
# COMPACT_ATOMS: atom_id res chain seq x y z
N MET A 1 22.53 5.42 -12.86
CA MET A 1 21.60 6.57 -12.82
C MET A 1 20.23 6.04 -12.43
N GLN A 2 19.78 6.28 -11.21
CA GLN A 2 18.38 6.03 -10.84
C GLN A 2 17.51 6.96 -11.68
N LYS A 3 16.57 6.41 -12.46
CA LYS A 3 15.52 7.22 -13.07
C LYS A 3 14.74 7.87 -11.93
N THR A 4 14.74 9.20 -11.87
CA THR A 4 13.85 9.94 -10.97
C THR A 4 12.41 9.61 -11.38
N VAL A 5 11.75 8.78 -10.61
CA VAL A 5 10.34 8.46 -10.81
C VAL A 5 9.53 9.65 -10.33
N LYS A 6 8.65 10.17 -11.18
CA LYS A 6 7.74 11.27 -10.80
C LYS A 6 6.77 10.71 -9.75
N PRO A 7 6.59 11.38 -8.59
CA PRO A 7 5.64 10.92 -7.57
C PRO A 7 4.20 10.94 -8.10
N ILE A 8 3.45 9.90 -7.78
CA ILE A 8 2.02 9.78 -8.12
C ILE A 8 1.23 10.70 -7.19
N ARG A 9 0.48 11.66 -7.73
CA ARG A 9 -0.26 12.65 -6.95
C ARG A 9 -1.77 12.48 -7.01
N THR A 10 -2.31 12.01 -8.13
CA THR A 10 -3.76 11.88 -8.35
C THR A 10 -4.14 10.44 -8.67
N GLY A 11 -5.44 10.14 -8.54
CA GLY A 11 -5.97 8.85 -8.94
C GLY A 11 -5.79 8.57 -10.42
N GLU A 12 -5.88 9.59 -11.28
CA GLU A 12 -5.61 9.47 -12.71
C GLU A 12 -4.15 9.09 -12.98
N GLU A 13 -3.19 9.78 -12.35
CA GLU A 13 -1.76 9.44 -12.47
C GLU A 13 -1.48 8.01 -11.97
N TYR A 14 -2.18 7.57 -10.90
CA TYR A 14 -2.09 6.19 -10.43
C TYR A 14 -2.58 5.20 -11.48
N ILE A 15 -3.76 5.41 -12.04
CA ILE A 15 -4.32 4.54 -13.09
C ILE A 15 -3.39 4.47 -14.29
N GLU A 16 -2.89 5.63 -14.74
CA GLU A 16 -1.95 5.70 -15.86
C GLU A 16 -0.64 4.96 -15.57
N SER A 17 -0.15 5.02 -14.33
CA SER A 17 1.06 4.30 -13.90
C SER A 17 0.94 2.78 -13.98
N LEU A 18 -0.26 2.24 -14.05
CA LEU A 18 -0.52 0.79 -14.16
C LEU A 18 -0.52 0.30 -15.60
N LYS A 19 -0.72 1.21 -16.58
CA LYS A 19 -0.76 0.85 -17.99
C LYS A 19 0.63 0.52 -18.54
N GLY A 20 0.69 -0.31 -19.55
CA GLY A 20 1.94 -0.66 -20.25
C GLY A 20 2.95 -1.44 -19.40
N ARG A 21 2.56 -1.95 -18.24
CA ARG A 21 3.41 -2.84 -17.44
C ARG A 21 3.44 -4.22 -18.09
N ASP A 22 4.63 -4.79 -18.24
CA ASP A 22 4.80 -6.17 -18.71
C ASP A 22 4.44 -7.18 -17.60
N LEU A 23 3.15 -7.23 -17.28
CA LEU A 23 2.58 -8.12 -16.26
C LEU A 23 1.65 -9.13 -16.91
N LYS A 24 1.80 -10.40 -16.57
CA LYS A 24 0.86 -11.46 -16.93
C LYS A 24 -0.17 -11.62 -15.82
N VAL A 25 -1.38 -11.12 -16.06
CA VAL A 25 -2.50 -11.23 -15.13
C VAL A 25 -3.45 -12.32 -15.62
N TYR A 26 -3.69 -13.32 -14.79
CA TYR A 26 -4.65 -14.38 -15.07
C TYR A 26 -5.87 -14.23 -14.16
N LEU A 27 -7.05 -14.32 -14.74
CA LEU A 27 -8.33 -14.30 -14.03
C LEU A 27 -9.19 -15.47 -14.52
N PHE A 28 -9.65 -16.32 -13.61
CA PHE A 28 -10.40 -17.54 -13.92
C PHE A 28 -9.71 -18.45 -14.95
N GLY A 29 -8.37 -18.50 -14.93
CA GLY A 29 -7.59 -19.33 -15.87
C GLY A 29 -7.27 -18.67 -17.20
N GLU A 30 -7.83 -17.50 -17.50
CA GLU A 30 -7.62 -16.77 -18.75
C GLU A 30 -6.64 -15.60 -18.58
N LEU A 31 -5.78 -15.37 -19.58
CA LEU A 31 -4.88 -14.24 -19.61
C LEU A 31 -5.65 -12.96 -19.92
N VAL A 32 -5.61 -12.02 -18.98
CA VAL A 32 -6.20 -10.69 -19.14
C VAL A 32 -5.22 -9.78 -19.91
N LYS A 33 -5.64 -9.32 -21.10
CA LYS A 33 -4.79 -8.47 -21.96
C LYS A 33 -4.63 -7.06 -21.42
N GLU A 34 -5.74 -6.45 -20.96
CA GLU A 34 -5.78 -5.09 -20.44
C GLU A 34 -6.34 -5.08 -19.00
N PRO A 35 -5.50 -5.36 -17.98
CA PRO A 35 -5.97 -5.48 -16.59
C PRO A 35 -6.61 -4.20 -16.07
N VAL A 36 -6.10 -3.03 -16.50
CA VAL A 36 -6.55 -1.73 -15.98
C VAL A 36 -8.01 -1.45 -16.35
N ASP A 37 -8.45 -1.86 -17.52
CA ASP A 37 -9.82 -1.62 -18.01
C ASP A 37 -10.74 -2.82 -17.86
N HIS A 38 -10.24 -3.92 -17.29
CA HIS A 38 -11.02 -5.14 -17.10
C HIS A 38 -12.16 -4.91 -16.08
N PRO A 39 -13.43 -5.25 -16.39
CA PRO A 39 -14.60 -4.88 -15.58
C PRO A 39 -14.58 -5.43 -14.15
N ILE A 40 -13.93 -6.56 -13.91
CA ILE A 40 -13.79 -7.15 -12.56
C ILE A 40 -12.62 -6.53 -11.78
N ILE A 41 -11.55 -6.10 -12.46
CA ILE A 41 -10.35 -5.54 -11.83
C ILE A 41 -10.50 -4.04 -11.59
N ARG A 42 -11.10 -3.32 -12.54
CA ARG A 42 -11.23 -1.86 -12.52
C ARG A 42 -11.82 -1.28 -11.22
N PRO A 43 -12.86 -1.85 -10.60
CA PRO A 43 -13.39 -1.34 -9.35
C PRO A 43 -12.36 -1.25 -8.22
N SER A 44 -11.49 -2.25 -8.10
CA SER A 44 -10.39 -2.23 -7.12
C SER A 44 -9.35 -1.15 -7.43
N ILE A 45 -9.02 -0.95 -8.70
CA ILE A 45 -8.12 0.11 -9.15
C ILE A 45 -8.72 1.49 -8.83
N ASN A 46 -10.01 1.70 -9.10
CA ASN A 46 -10.70 2.94 -8.79
C ASN A 46 -10.72 3.24 -7.28
N ALA A 47 -10.88 2.22 -6.45
CA ALA A 47 -10.84 2.37 -5.00
C ALA A 47 -9.45 2.83 -4.51
N VAL A 48 -8.38 2.31 -5.08
CA VAL A 48 -7.01 2.78 -4.79
C VAL A 48 -6.81 4.20 -5.33
N ALA A 49 -7.25 4.49 -6.55
CA ALA A 49 -7.17 5.83 -7.14
C ALA A 49 -7.82 6.89 -6.23
N LYS A 50 -8.99 6.59 -5.64
CA LYS A 50 -9.66 7.50 -4.70
C LYS A 50 -8.83 7.82 -3.45
N THR A 51 -7.89 6.96 -3.06
CA THR A 51 -6.98 7.26 -1.94
C THR A 51 -5.97 8.37 -2.26
N TYR A 52 -5.64 8.55 -3.52
CA TYR A 52 -4.82 9.67 -4.01
C TYR A 52 -5.64 10.95 -4.12
N ASP A 53 -6.83 10.86 -4.73
CA ASP A 53 -7.71 12.01 -4.89
C ASP A 53 -8.10 12.61 -3.54
N LEU A 54 -8.43 11.78 -2.55
CA LEU A 54 -8.77 12.25 -1.22
C LEU A 54 -7.61 13.02 -0.56
N ALA A 55 -6.37 12.63 -0.81
CA ALA A 55 -5.20 13.34 -0.28
C ALA A 55 -5.04 14.75 -0.85
N VAL A 56 -5.59 15.02 -2.04
CA VAL A 56 -5.66 16.35 -2.66
C VAL A 56 -6.92 17.10 -2.21
N GLU A 57 -8.07 16.42 -2.18
CA GLU A 57 -9.37 17.00 -1.85
C GLU A 57 -9.49 17.38 -0.37
N GLU A 58 -8.90 16.58 0.52
CA GLU A 58 -8.96 16.73 1.99
C GLU A 58 -7.59 16.51 2.62
N GLU A 59 -6.67 17.43 2.32
CA GLU A 59 -5.27 17.34 2.74
C GLU A 59 -5.12 17.14 4.26
N ASP A 60 -5.87 17.87 5.09
CA ASP A 60 -5.79 17.72 6.55
C ASP A 60 -6.17 16.32 7.03
N LEU A 61 -7.08 15.65 6.34
CA LEU A 61 -7.52 14.30 6.66
C LEU A 61 -6.60 13.22 6.07
N ALA A 62 -6.25 13.34 4.79
CA ALA A 62 -5.63 12.26 4.03
C ALA A 62 -4.15 12.47 3.71
N SER A 63 -3.56 13.57 4.20
CA SER A 63 -2.12 13.82 4.18
C SER A 63 -1.57 14.09 5.58
N ALA A 64 -0.27 13.97 5.74
CA ALA A 64 0.45 14.28 6.99
C ALA A 64 1.88 14.70 6.68
N LYS A 65 2.47 15.54 7.53
CA LYS A 65 3.89 15.88 7.43
C LYS A 65 4.72 14.71 7.97
N SER A 66 5.57 14.16 7.14
CA SER A 66 6.50 13.09 7.54
C SER A 66 7.69 13.67 8.28
N SER A 67 8.02 13.11 9.44
CA SER A 67 9.28 13.42 10.15
C SER A 67 10.51 12.81 9.45
N ILE A 68 10.31 11.78 8.61
CA ILE A 68 11.40 11.05 7.95
C ILE A 68 11.95 11.82 6.75
N ILE A 69 11.07 12.44 5.94
CA ILE A 69 11.49 13.20 4.74
C ILE A 69 11.22 14.70 4.85
N GLY A 70 10.51 15.17 5.89
CA GLY A 70 10.18 16.57 6.11
C GLY A 70 9.10 17.15 5.21
N GLU A 71 8.49 16.34 4.34
CA GLU A 71 7.50 16.73 3.34
C GLU A 71 6.10 16.22 3.69
N GLN A 72 5.08 16.77 3.01
CA GLN A 72 3.71 16.22 3.04
C GLN A 72 3.66 14.91 2.27
N VAL A 73 3.11 13.87 2.92
CA VAL A 73 2.94 12.53 2.35
C VAL A 73 1.49 12.10 2.45
N ASN A 74 1.08 11.19 1.58
CA ASN A 74 -0.21 10.52 1.74
C ASN A 74 -0.24 9.80 3.10
N ARG A 75 -1.33 9.96 3.86
CA ARG A 75 -1.43 9.43 5.23
C ARG A 75 -1.28 7.90 5.31
N PHE A 76 -1.52 7.18 4.24
CA PHE A 76 -1.21 5.73 4.17
C PHE A 76 0.29 5.41 4.26
N LEU A 77 1.15 6.39 4.03
CA LEU A 77 2.61 6.22 4.10
C LEU A 77 3.22 6.92 5.32
N HIS A 78 2.39 7.61 6.11
CA HIS A 78 2.83 8.30 7.32
C HIS A 78 3.07 7.31 8.47
N ILE A 79 4.18 7.49 9.16
CA ILE A 79 4.44 6.81 10.44
C ILE A 79 3.74 7.60 11.53
N ALA A 80 2.79 6.98 12.21
CA ALA A 80 2.02 7.64 13.26
C ALA A 80 2.90 7.96 14.49
N GLU A 81 2.93 9.23 14.88
CA GLU A 81 3.75 9.73 16.00
C GLU A 81 2.88 10.18 17.18
N SER A 82 1.57 10.21 17.00
CA SER A 82 0.61 10.67 18.01
C SER A 82 -0.69 9.89 17.95
N ALA A 83 -1.44 9.92 19.05
CA ALA A 83 -2.81 9.41 19.08
C ALA A 83 -3.71 10.12 18.05
N GLN A 84 -3.44 11.42 17.77
CA GLN A 84 -4.20 12.17 16.77
C GLN A 84 -3.97 11.66 15.35
N ASP A 85 -2.76 11.19 15.03
CA ASP A 85 -2.48 10.56 13.73
C ASP A 85 -3.32 9.30 13.54
N VAL A 86 -3.40 8.46 14.57
CA VAL A 86 -4.22 7.25 14.55
C VAL A 86 -5.71 7.58 14.41
N VAL A 87 -6.20 8.62 15.09
CA VAL A 87 -7.59 9.10 14.95
C VAL A 87 -7.85 9.56 13.51
N LYS A 88 -6.94 10.34 12.91
CA LYS A 88 -7.08 10.80 11.53
C LYS A 88 -6.99 9.64 10.53
N GLN A 89 -6.10 8.66 10.74
CA GLN A 89 -6.04 7.44 9.93
C GLN A 89 -7.38 6.70 9.91
N ASN A 90 -7.99 6.49 11.08
CA ASN A 90 -9.29 5.81 11.18
C ASN A 90 -10.42 6.60 10.51
N LYS A 91 -10.47 7.92 10.69
CA LYS A 91 -11.45 8.79 10.02
C LYS A 91 -11.30 8.75 8.50
N MET A 92 -10.07 8.83 8.00
CA MET A 92 -9.75 8.72 6.57
C MET A 92 -10.21 7.37 6.00
N GLN A 93 -9.86 6.26 6.64
CA GLN A 93 -10.26 4.92 6.19
C GLN A 93 -11.78 4.75 6.17
N ARG A 94 -12.46 5.23 7.23
CA ARG A 94 -13.93 5.22 7.29
C ARG A 94 -14.54 6.00 6.11
N LYS A 95 -14.02 7.19 5.82
CA LYS A 95 -14.49 8.01 4.70
C LYS A 95 -14.27 7.32 3.37
N LEU A 96 -13.09 6.77 3.14
CA LEU A 96 -12.78 6.01 1.92
C LEU A 96 -13.72 4.80 1.75
N GLY A 97 -13.97 4.05 2.82
CA GLY A 97 -14.94 2.95 2.78
C GLY A 97 -16.35 3.40 2.40
N GLN A 98 -16.80 4.57 2.89
CA GLN A 98 -18.09 5.16 2.50
C GLN A 98 -18.12 5.62 1.03
N LEU A 99 -17.01 6.17 0.52
CA LEU A 99 -16.91 6.66 -0.84
C LEU A 99 -16.77 5.54 -1.89
N THR A 100 -16.05 4.47 -1.55
CA THR A 100 -15.71 3.42 -2.51
C THR A 100 -16.61 2.19 -2.41
N GLY A 101 -17.25 1.95 -1.27
CA GLY A 101 -18.06 0.76 -1.00
C GLY A 101 -17.25 -0.55 -1.06
N THR A 102 -15.93 -0.48 -1.12
CA THR A 102 -15.04 -1.65 -1.26
C THR A 102 -13.69 -1.42 -0.58
N CYS A 103 -12.84 -2.43 -0.60
CA CYS A 103 -11.49 -2.34 -0.06
C CYS A 103 -10.58 -1.50 -0.98
N PHE A 104 -9.91 -0.52 -0.43
CA PHE A 104 -8.96 0.36 -1.11
C PHE A 104 -7.51 -0.12 -1.01
N GLN A 105 -7.27 -1.33 -0.54
CA GLN A 105 -6.00 -2.10 -0.62
C GLN A 105 -4.76 -1.47 0.05
N ARG A 106 -4.86 -0.32 0.74
CA ARG A 106 -3.71 0.39 1.32
C ARG A 106 -3.58 0.27 2.84
N CYS A 107 -4.63 -0.18 3.53
CA CYS A 107 -4.64 -0.30 4.99
C CYS A 107 -3.55 -1.25 5.50
N VAL A 108 -3.39 -2.41 4.87
CA VAL A 108 -2.38 -3.41 5.27
C VAL A 108 -0.95 -2.85 5.13
N GLY A 109 -0.67 -2.11 4.05
CA GLY A 109 0.64 -1.47 3.85
C GLY A 109 0.94 -0.43 4.92
N MET A 110 -0.05 0.38 5.29
CA MET A 110 0.07 1.36 6.37
C MET A 110 0.37 0.69 7.71
N ASP A 111 -0.37 -0.35 8.05
CA ASP A 111 -0.19 -1.09 9.31
C ASP A 111 1.19 -1.77 9.34
N ALA A 112 1.61 -2.37 8.21
CA ALA A 112 2.92 -2.99 8.08
C ALA A 112 4.06 -1.98 8.27
N LEU A 113 3.99 -0.79 7.67
CA LEU A 113 5.00 0.25 7.84
C LEU A 113 5.14 0.68 9.30
N ASN A 114 4.01 0.94 9.97
CA ASN A 114 4.01 1.35 11.37
C ASN A 114 4.53 0.26 12.31
N SER A 115 4.11 -0.99 12.10
CA SER A 115 4.56 -2.13 12.90
C SER A 115 6.04 -2.44 12.69
N LEU A 116 6.50 -2.44 11.43
CA LEU A 116 7.90 -2.67 11.11
C LEU A 116 8.81 -1.56 11.64
N HIS A 117 8.35 -0.31 11.60
CA HIS A 117 9.12 0.83 12.12
C HIS A 117 9.45 0.63 13.60
N SER A 118 8.48 0.29 14.44
CA SER A 118 8.67 0.03 15.87
C SER A 118 9.49 -1.24 16.11
N THR A 119 9.11 -2.33 15.45
CA THR A 119 9.73 -3.65 15.68
C THR A 119 11.20 -3.69 15.27
N THR A 120 11.54 -3.12 14.12
CA THR A 120 12.94 -3.10 13.65
C THR A 120 13.82 -2.23 14.53
N PHE A 121 13.29 -1.10 15.04
CA PHE A 121 14.00 -0.26 16.01
C PHE A 121 14.35 -1.02 17.29
N GLU A 122 13.38 -1.74 17.84
CA GLU A 122 13.60 -2.54 19.05
C GLU A 122 14.57 -3.70 18.83
N ILE A 123 14.47 -4.37 17.69
CA ILE A 123 15.37 -5.48 17.31
C ILE A 123 16.80 -4.98 17.17
N ASP A 124 17.01 -3.87 16.45
CA ASP A 124 18.35 -3.32 16.26
C ASP A 124 18.99 -2.89 17.59
N LYS A 125 18.20 -2.25 18.47
CA LYS A 125 18.63 -1.90 19.81
C LYS A 125 19.05 -3.13 20.66
N LYS A 126 18.31 -4.23 20.53
CA LYS A 126 18.54 -5.46 21.31
C LYS A 126 19.66 -6.33 20.77
N HIS A 127 19.79 -6.41 19.46
CA HIS A 127 20.66 -7.37 18.78
C HIS A 127 21.80 -6.75 17.96
N GLY A 128 21.90 -5.42 17.89
CA GLY A 128 22.93 -4.72 17.13
C GLY A 128 22.82 -4.94 15.61
N THR A 129 21.61 -5.21 15.11
CA THR A 129 21.33 -5.39 13.67
C THR A 129 21.12 -4.04 12.99
N LYS A 130 20.86 -4.02 11.67
CA LYS A 130 20.62 -2.82 10.87
C LYS A 130 19.33 -2.91 10.04
N TYR A 131 18.30 -3.52 10.60
CA TYR A 131 17.01 -3.66 9.92
C TYR A 131 16.27 -2.32 9.83
N HIS A 132 16.32 -1.53 10.90
CA HIS A 132 15.65 -0.23 10.96
C HIS A 132 16.25 0.77 9.96
N GLU A 133 17.57 0.85 9.85
CA GLU A 133 18.26 1.70 8.87
C GLU A 133 17.78 1.37 7.43
N ARG A 134 17.74 0.07 7.08
CA ARG A 134 17.25 -0.38 5.77
C ARG A 134 15.78 -0.09 5.55
N LEU A 135 14.95 -0.23 6.59
CA LEU A 135 13.54 0.11 6.53
C LEU A 135 13.33 1.60 6.31
N LEU A 136 14.09 2.47 6.99
CA LEU A 136 14.00 3.92 6.79
C LEU A 136 14.32 4.33 5.35
N GLU A 137 15.31 3.72 4.71
CA GLU A 137 15.59 3.97 3.28
C GLU A 137 14.41 3.54 2.38
N PHE A 138 13.80 2.40 2.68
CA PHE A 138 12.59 1.96 1.96
C PHE A 138 11.43 2.93 2.19
N ILE A 139 11.19 3.38 3.44
CA ILE A 139 10.12 4.36 3.75
C ILE A 139 10.35 5.67 3.01
N LYS A 140 11.58 6.20 2.99
CA LYS A 140 11.92 7.40 2.22
C LYS A 140 11.54 7.26 0.75
N MET A 141 11.93 6.16 0.12
CA MET A 141 11.61 5.88 -1.28
C MET A 141 10.10 5.86 -1.52
N VAL A 142 9.34 5.09 -0.73
CA VAL A 142 7.89 4.97 -0.95
C VAL A 142 7.14 6.26 -0.63
N GLN A 143 7.63 7.07 0.30
CA GLN A 143 7.07 8.39 0.61
C GLN A 143 7.34 9.40 -0.51
N HIS A 144 8.58 9.48 -1.02
CA HIS A 144 8.93 10.38 -2.12
C HIS A 144 8.18 10.05 -3.41
N GLU A 145 8.05 8.77 -3.75
CA GLU A 145 7.38 8.33 -4.96
C GLU A 145 5.87 8.19 -4.80
N ASN A 146 5.37 8.29 -3.56
CA ASN A 146 3.96 8.11 -3.17
C ASN A 146 3.38 6.78 -3.66
N LEU A 147 4.07 5.68 -3.36
CA LEU A 147 3.71 4.35 -3.83
C LEU A 147 2.57 3.72 -3.02
N VAL A 148 1.91 2.74 -3.62
CA VAL A 148 1.00 1.83 -2.93
C VAL A 148 1.80 0.66 -2.38
N ILE A 149 1.61 0.35 -1.09
CA ILE A 149 2.14 -0.85 -0.46
C ILE A 149 0.97 -1.80 -0.24
N GLY A 150 0.99 -2.91 -0.95
CA GLY A 150 0.05 -4.01 -0.73
C GLY A 150 0.65 -5.07 0.19
N GLY A 151 -0.21 -5.79 0.92
CA GLY A 151 0.20 -6.90 1.76
C GLY A 151 -0.43 -8.21 1.31
N ALA A 152 0.39 -9.21 0.99
CA ALA A 152 -0.06 -10.58 0.76
C ALA A 152 0.11 -11.37 2.07
N MET A 153 -0.98 -11.53 2.81
CA MET A 153 -0.96 -12.09 4.18
C MET A 153 -1.46 -13.54 4.25
N THR A 154 -1.72 -14.14 3.13
CA THR A 154 -2.23 -15.52 3.09
C THR A 154 -1.20 -16.45 2.48
N ASP A 155 -1.19 -17.68 2.97
CA ASP A 155 -0.40 -18.76 2.34
C ASP A 155 -0.81 -18.97 0.89
N VAL A 156 0.10 -19.57 0.13
CA VAL A 156 -0.18 -20.00 -1.24
C VAL A 156 -1.42 -20.89 -1.24
N LYS A 157 -2.35 -20.62 -2.15
CA LYS A 157 -3.58 -21.41 -2.27
C LYS A 157 -3.30 -22.67 -3.08
N GLY A 158 -3.32 -23.80 -2.41
CA GLY A 158 -3.34 -25.11 -3.06
C GLY A 158 -4.76 -25.57 -3.41
N ASP A 159 -4.98 -26.86 -3.42
CA ASP A 159 -6.31 -27.45 -3.62
C ASP A 159 -7.21 -27.15 -2.42
N ARG A 160 -8.22 -26.33 -2.62
CA ARG A 160 -9.16 -25.90 -1.58
C ARG A 160 -10.18 -26.97 -1.17
N SER A 161 -10.27 -28.08 -1.89
CA SER A 161 -11.07 -29.24 -1.49
C SER A 161 -10.41 -30.06 -0.40
N LEU A 162 -9.13 -29.86 -0.18
CA LEU A 162 -8.32 -30.54 0.83
C LEU A 162 -8.11 -29.68 2.09
N ALA A 163 -7.83 -30.33 3.20
CA ALA A 163 -7.36 -29.63 4.40
C ALA A 163 -6.03 -28.89 4.12
N PRO A 164 -5.77 -27.70 4.71
CA PRO A 164 -4.61 -26.88 4.36
C PRO A 164 -3.26 -27.62 4.40
N HIS A 165 -3.05 -28.47 5.40
CA HIS A 165 -1.81 -29.25 5.54
C HIS A 165 -1.61 -30.30 4.45
N LEU A 166 -2.67 -30.73 3.78
CA LEU A 166 -2.62 -31.66 2.64
C LEU A 166 -2.49 -30.91 1.32
N SER A 167 -3.13 -29.76 1.22
CA SER A 167 -3.13 -28.92 0.02
C SER A 167 -1.78 -28.29 -0.27
N LEU A 168 -0.98 -28.00 0.77
CA LEU A 168 0.31 -27.32 0.68
C LEU A 168 1.51 -28.27 0.71
N ILE A 169 1.30 -29.59 0.75
CA ILE A 169 2.37 -30.60 0.90
C ILE A 169 3.37 -30.59 -0.27
N HIS A 170 2.99 -30.04 -1.42
CA HIS A 170 3.82 -29.99 -2.61
C HIS A 170 4.63 -28.66 -2.76
N ILE A 171 4.55 -27.79 -1.77
CA ILE A 171 5.29 -26.54 -1.70
C ILE A 171 6.45 -26.69 -0.71
#